data_a9bf0bba65cfa95743c85196e5b57eea
#
_entry.id   a9bf0bba65cfa95743c85196e5b57eea
#
_cell.length_a   1.000
_cell.length_b   1.000
_cell.length_c   1.000
_cell.angle_alpha   90.00
_cell.angle_beta   90.00
_cell.angle_gamma   90.00
#
_symmetry.space_group_name_H-M   'P 1'
#
loop_
_entity.id
_entity.type
_entity.pdbx_description
1 polymer ?
#
loop_
_entity_poly.entity_id
_entity_poly.type
_entity_poly.pdbx_seq_one_letter_code
_entity_poly.pdbx_strand_id
1 'polypeptide(L)' 'MRLKQGQIWVKKNQYFRITEWSRLTIKYKLSFSLNGAEERLEEVSKKEFCRLIKGAELYDEQQDVS' A
#
# COMPACT_ATOMS: atom_id res chain seq x y z
N MET A 1 4.00 -11.84 6.67
CA MET A 1 3.93 -10.75 5.75
C MET A 1 4.91 -9.66 6.13
N ARG A 2 5.67 -9.14 5.16
CA ARG A 2 6.64 -8.15 5.44
C ARG A 2 6.28 -6.88 4.75
N LEU A 3 6.06 -5.82 5.44
CA LEU A 3 5.71 -4.53 4.88
C LEU A 3 6.95 -3.67 4.70
N LYS A 4 7.06 -3.01 3.57
CA LYS A 4 8.19 -2.15 3.29
C LYS A 4 7.74 -0.87 2.63
N GLN A 5 8.53 0.16 2.81
CA GLN A 5 8.26 1.42 2.18
C GLN A 5 8.31 1.23 0.66
N GLY A 6 7.41 1.81 -0.04
CA GLY A 6 7.38 1.70 -1.50
C GLY A 6 6.51 0.59 -2.04
N GLN A 7 6.06 -0.33 -1.19
CA GLN A 7 5.21 -1.39 -1.68
C GLN A 7 3.84 -0.84 -2.06
N ILE A 8 3.21 -1.46 -3.03
CA ILE A 8 1.86 -1.11 -3.44
C ILE A 8 1.01 -2.35 -3.30
N TRP A 9 -0.03 -2.26 -2.49
CA TRP A 9 -0.96 -3.36 -2.32
C TRP A 9 -2.25 -3.03 -3.05
N VAL A 10 -2.79 -3.99 -3.77
CA VAL A 10 -3.96 -3.78 -4.60
C VAL A 10 -5.12 -4.61 -4.11
N LYS A 11 -6.25 -4.00 -3.88
CA LYS A 11 -7.42 -4.70 -3.45
C LYS A 11 -8.60 -4.08 -4.15
N LYS A 12 -9.32 -4.85 -4.95
CA LYS A 12 -10.41 -4.35 -5.74
C LYS A 12 -9.86 -3.22 -6.60
N ASN A 13 -10.35 -2.08 -6.57
CA ASN A 13 -9.82 -1.01 -7.39
C ASN A 13 -9.04 -0.02 -6.57
N GLN A 14 -8.52 -0.45 -5.43
CA GLN A 14 -7.81 0.44 -4.56
C GLN A 14 -6.36 0.09 -4.53
N TYR A 15 -5.50 1.10 -4.54
CA TYR A 15 -4.06 0.91 -4.51
C TYR A 15 -3.54 1.58 -3.25
N PHE A 16 -2.89 0.80 -2.39
CA PHE A 16 -2.35 1.31 -1.13
C PHE A 16 -0.84 1.35 -1.26
N ARG A 17 -0.28 2.53 -1.42
CA ARG A 17 1.17 2.67 -1.57
C ARG A 17 1.75 3.10 -0.24
N ILE A 18 2.62 2.31 0.34
CA ILE A 18 3.24 2.63 1.61
C ILE A 18 4.27 3.70 1.40
N THR A 19 4.06 4.87 2.00
CA THR A 19 5.01 5.96 1.84
C THR A 19 5.96 6.00 3.03
N GLU A 20 5.51 5.61 4.22
CA GLU A 20 6.38 5.54 5.36
C GLU A 20 6.04 4.35 6.20
N TRP A 21 7.06 3.67 6.71
CA TRP A 21 6.86 2.50 7.50
C TRP A 21 7.58 2.69 8.82
N SER A 22 6.90 2.49 9.92
CA SER A 22 7.56 2.56 11.19
C SER A 22 7.12 1.37 12.02
N ARG A 23 7.68 1.27 13.23
CA ARG A 23 7.42 0.15 14.05
C ARG A 23 5.96 -0.02 14.35
N LEU A 24 5.26 1.05 14.58
CA LEU A 24 3.88 0.98 15.03
C LEU A 24 2.87 1.49 14.03
N THR A 25 3.28 2.29 13.09
CA THR A 25 2.32 2.92 12.18
C THR A 25 2.78 2.82 10.73
N ILE A 26 1.83 2.93 9.84
CA ILE A 26 2.08 2.91 8.42
C ILE A 26 1.40 4.13 7.82
N LYS A 27 2.15 4.89 7.01
CA LYS A 27 1.56 5.96 6.26
C LYS A 27 1.47 5.48 4.83
N TYR A 28 0.33 5.64 4.21
CA TYR A 28 0.16 5.17 2.86
C TYR A 28 -0.70 6.14 2.07
N LYS A 29 -0.60 6.06 0.76
CA LYS A 29 -1.43 6.83 -0.11
C LYS A 29 -2.43 5.90 -0.76
N LEU A 30 -3.69 6.25 -0.68
CA LEU A 30 -4.75 5.45 -1.26
C LEU A 30 -5.14 6.12 -2.57
N SER A 31 -5.15 5.36 -3.64
CA SER A 31 -5.61 5.89 -4.91
C SER A 31 -6.45 4.84 -5.59
N PHE A 32 -7.19 5.26 -6.60
CA PHE A 32 -8.04 4.34 -7.33
C PHE A 32 -7.48 4.06 -8.71
N SER A 33 -6.28 4.50 -8.96
CA SER A 33 -5.60 4.18 -10.21
C SER A 33 -4.12 4.33 -9.99
N LEU A 34 -3.34 3.66 -10.82
CA LEU A 34 -1.91 3.71 -10.65
C LEU A 34 -1.32 5.07 -11.00
N ASN A 35 -2.00 5.86 -11.79
CA ASN A 35 -1.41 7.15 -12.11
C ASN A 35 -1.63 8.14 -10.98
N GLY A 36 -2.30 7.75 -9.92
CA GLY A 36 -2.38 8.60 -8.74
C GLY A 36 -3.20 9.85 -8.91
N ALA A 37 -4.15 9.84 -9.80
CA ALA A 37 -4.92 11.02 -10.04
C ALA A 37 -5.61 11.51 -8.81
N GLU A 38 -6.07 10.62 -7.93
CA GLU A 38 -6.71 11.08 -6.74
C GLU A 38 -6.13 10.33 -5.60
N GLU A 39 -5.17 10.87 -4.93
CA GLU A 39 -4.51 10.20 -3.83
C GLU A 39 -4.91 10.80 -2.51
N ARG A 40 -4.99 9.96 -1.49
CA ARG A 40 -5.31 10.43 -0.17
C ARG A 40 -4.28 9.87 0.77
N LEU A 41 -3.60 10.70 1.53
CA LEU A 41 -2.59 10.25 2.46
C LEU A 41 -3.26 9.91 3.78
N GLU A 42 -3.01 8.70 4.26
CA GLU A 42 -3.59 8.22 5.51
C GLU A 42 -2.53 7.65 6.39
N GLU A 43 -2.78 7.63 7.68
CA GLU A 43 -1.85 7.03 8.61
C GLU A 43 -2.66 6.14 9.53
N VAL A 44 -2.24 4.89 9.70
CA VAL A 44 -2.95 3.95 10.56
C VAL A 44 -1.93 3.12 11.30
N SER A 45 -2.38 2.36 12.29
CA SER A 45 -1.47 1.48 12.97
C SER A 45 -1.14 0.32 12.05
N LYS A 46 -0.03 -0.35 12.34
CA LYS A 46 0.38 -1.46 11.55
C LYS A 46 -0.68 -2.55 11.55
N LYS A 47 -1.31 -2.78 12.69
CA LYS A 47 -2.33 -3.76 12.80
C LYS A 47 -3.53 -3.39 11.93
N GLU A 48 -3.88 -2.12 11.92
CA GLU A 48 -4.97 -1.66 11.12
C GLU A 48 -4.67 -1.80 9.64
N PHE A 49 -3.46 -1.48 9.24
CA PHE A 49 -3.07 -1.59 7.85
C PHE A 49 -3.14 -3.05 7.39
N CYS A 50 -2.70 -3.97 8.23
CA CYS A 50 -2.77 -5.37 7.88
C CYS A 50 -4.21 -5.81 7.66
N ARG A 51 -5.14 -5.25 8.41
CA ARG A 51 -6.51 -5.57 8.19
C ARG A 51 -7.01 -4.97 6.90
N LEU A 52 -6.58 -3.76 6.57
CA LEU A 52 -7.00 -3.12 5.36
C LEU A 52 -6.57 -3.89 4.13
N ILE A 53 -5.39 -4.45 4.15
CA ILE A 53 -4.88 -5.15 2.98
C ILE A 53 -5.14 -6.63 3.01
N LYS A 54 -5.98 -7.09 3.94
CA LYS A 54 -6.29 -8.50 3.98
C LYS A 54 -7.00 -8.85 2.67
N GLY A 55 -6.52 -9.81 1.97
CA GLY A 55 -7.06 -10.17 0.67
C GLY A 55 -6.47 -9.37 -0.47
N ALA A 56 -5.64 -8.40 -0.20
CA ALA A 56 -5.00 -7.63 -1.26
C ALA A 56 -3.82 -8.40 -1.81
N GLU A 57 -3.38 -8.01 -2.99
CA GLU A 57 -2.22 -8.62 -3.62
C GLU A 57 -1.12 -7.59 -3.71
N LEU A 58 0.10 -8.02 -3.58
CA LEU A 58 1.23 -7.12 -3.70
C LEU A 58 1.46 -6.83 -5.18
N TYR A 59 1.42 -5.57 -5.54
CA TYR A 59 1.65 -5.17 -6.91
C TYR A 59 3.14 -4.89 -7.07
N ASP A 60 3.79 -5.60 -7.97
CA ASP A 60 5.22 -5.45 -8.09
C ASP A 60 5.54 -5.01 -9.49
N GLU A 61 5.66 -3.73 -9.69
CA GLU A 61 5.93 -3.22 -10.94
C GLU A 61 7.30 -3.47 -11.36
N GLN A 62 8.16 -3.91 -10.49
CA GLN A 62 9.46 -4.07 -10.91
C GLN A 62 9.78 -5.45 -11.18
N GLN A 63 8.98 -6.34 -11.05
CA GLN A 63 9.31 -7.61 -11.26
C GLN A 63 9.64 -7.97 -12.56
N ASP A 64 9.43 -7.28 -13.33
CA ASP A 64 9.63 -7.61 -14.59
C ASP A 64 10.89 -7.84 -14.93
N VAL A 65 11.58 -7.46 -14.58
CA VAL A 65 12.76 -7.57 -14.88
C VAL A 65 13.22 -8.50 -15.44
N SER A 66 13.05 -9.03 -15.61
CA SER A 66 13.56 -9.86 -16.18
C SER A 66 14.08 -10.06 -16.78
#